data_7c8b4714b6cbc981ae1144ef9d20f49c
#
_entry.id   7c8b4714b6cbc981ae1144ef9d20f49c
#
_cell.length_a   1.000
_cell.length_b   1.000
_cell.length_c   1.000
_cell.angle_alpha   90.00
_cell.angle_beta   90.00
_cell.angle_gamma   90.00
#
_symmetry.space_group_name_H-M   'P 1'
#
loop_
_entity.id
_entity.type
_entity.pdbx_description
1 polymer ?
#
loop_
_entity_poly.entity_id
_entity_poly.type
_entity_poly.pdbx_seq_one_letter_code
_entity_poly.pdbx_strand_id
1 'polypeptide(L)'
;SLIRTPPGSGMHAKFRDGEVMYNFDEVKARIVTENQVDVGDVSADPIQLTIYSEDVFDTILVDLPGFILSPQAHQEADLPDQIEKLNMPYLRDPQAILCVINSATVDPATSYSLREAITADRQGERSIGVITKVDLVGQNKDSLARLLKNESYPIGLGRIGVRCRTQQEQLDGVVWNEAIEREKLWIQNSGLAEVPGCRLGMPLLRQTLSEILIQRICKDLPMVIAQLDRKIEEAEHNQTFLNK
;
A
#
# COMPACT_ATOMS: atom_id res chain seq x y z
N SER A 1 -6.39 6.12 7.37
CA SER A 1 -7.38 5.02 7.52
C SER A 1 -8.48 5.16 6.49
N LEU A 2 -9.02 4.02 6.04
CA LEU A 2 -10.25 3.94 5.25
C LEU A 2 -11.34 3.33 6.11
N ILE A 3 -12.51 3.94 6.16
CA ILE A 3 -13.66 3.45 6.92
C ILE A 3 -14.87 3.37 6.00
N ARG A 4 -15.48 2.20 5.94
CA ARG A 4 -16.68 1.98 5.17
C ARG A 4 -17.89 2.61 5.87
N THR A 5 -18.67 3.34 5.11
CA THR A 5 -19.93 3.96 5.59
C THR A 5 -21.14 3.30 4.96
N PRO A 6 -22.33 3.42 5.58
CA PRO A 6 -23.58 2.99 4.97
C PRO A 6 -23.82 3.67 3.61
N PRO A 7 -24.56 3.02 2.70
CA PRO A 7 -24.94 3.62 1.41
C PRO A 7 -25.65 4.97 1.60
N GLY A 8 -25.25 5.96 0.78
CA GLY A 8 -25.80 7.32 0.82
C GLY A 8 -25.20 8.25 1.85
N SER A 9 -24.18 7.83 2.61
CA SER A 9 -23.50 8.68 3.61
C SER A 9 -22.64 9.79 3.01
N GLY A 10 -22.33 9.70 1.72
CA GLY A 10 -21.39 10.59 1.05
C GLY A 10 -19.92 10.32 1.45
N MET A 11 -19.00 10.70 0.58
CA MET A 11 -17.57 10.55 0.84
C MET A 11 -17.00 11.81 1.50
N HIS A 12 -16.23 11.64 2.57
CA HIS A 12 -15.53 12.74 3.24
C HIS A 12 -14.21 12.26 3.86
N ALA A 13 -13.34 13.21 4.17
CA ALA A 13 -12.08 12.98 4.81
C ALA A 13 -11.99 13.72 6.15
N LYS A 14 -11.28 13.13 7.13
CA LYS A 14 -11.04 13.74 8.44
C LYS A 14 -9.55 13.66 8.76
N PHE A 15 -8.96 14.79 9.06
CA PHE A 15 -7.57 14.90 9.54
C PHE A 15 -7.48 14.70 11.07
N ARG A 16 -6.25 14.52 11.58
CA ARG A 16 -5.96 14.31 13.00
C ARG A 16 -6.47 15.44 13.91
N ASP A 17 -6.45 16.68 13.44
CA ASP A 17 -6.96 17.86 14.14
C ASP A 17 -8.49 17.92 14.24
N GLY A 18 -9.19 16.98 13.63
CA GLY A 18 -10.64 16.87 13.63
C GLY A 18 -11.33 17.58 12.48
N GLU A 19 -10.61 18.30 11.62
CA GLU A 19 -11.19 18.96 10.45
C GLU A 19 -11.77 17.95 9.47
N VAL A 20 -13.01 18.17 9.06
CA VAL A 20 -13.74 17.33 8.09
C VAL A 20 -13.84 18.05 6.77
N MET A 21 -13.41 17.38 5.70
CA MET A 21 -13.37 17.94 4.34
C MET A 21 -14.16 17.04 3.39
N TYR A 22 -14.99 17.67 2.56
CA TYR A 22 -15.80 17.00 1.52
C TYR A 22 -15.20 17.18 0.11
N ASN A 23 -14.35 18.19 -0.05
CA ASN A 23 -13.66 18.47 -1.30
C ASN A 23 -12.29 17.77 -1.33
N PHE A 24 -12.14 16.74 -2.15
CA PHE A 24 -10.91 15.97 -2.23
C PHE A 24 -9.76 16.69 -2.92
N ASP A 25 -10.00 17.74 -3.69
CA ASP A 25 -8.93 18.60 -4.21
C ASP A 25 -8.28 19.43 -3.08
N GLU A 26 -9.10 19.90 -2.14
CA GLU A 26 -8.59 20.58 -0.94
C GLU A 26 -7.84 19.60 -0.02
N VAL A 27 -8.36 18.37 0.17
CA VAL A 27 -7.65 17.30 0.90
C VAL A 27 -6.28 17.06 0.29
N LYS A 28 -6.19 16.94 -1.03
CA LYS A 28 -4.93 16.76 -1.76
C LYS A 28 -4.00 17.94 -1.57
N ALA A 29 -4.49 19.16 -1.70
CA ALA A 29 -3.70 20.39 -1.50
C ALA A 29 -3.11 20.44 -0.09
N ARG A 30 -3.92 20.09 0.91
CA ARG A 30 -3.47 20.03 2.31
C ARG A 30 -2.38 18.98 2.52
N ILE A 31 -2.55 17.73 2.00
CA ILE A 31 -1.52 16.69 2.07
C ILE A 31 -0.21 17.18 1.45
N VAL A 32 -0.27 17.84 0.29
CA VAL A 32 0.92 18.39 -0.38
C VAL A 32 1.58 19.44 0.50
N THR A 33 0.81 20.32 1.14
CA THR A 33 1.34 21.36 2.04
C THR A 33 1.97 20.76 3.30
N GLU A 34 1.33 19.77 3.92
CA GLU A 34 1.88 19.08 5.10
C GLU A 34 3.11 18.22 4.77
N ASN A 35 3.21 17.70 3.53
CA ASN A 35 4.39 16.97 3.03
C ASN A 35 5.57 17.91 2.64
N GLN A 36 5.33 19.20 2.50
CA GLN A 36 6.39 20.19 2.25
C GLN A 36 7.14 20.56 3.54
N VAL A 37 7.47 19.56 4.35
CA VAL A 37 8.55 19.69 5.32
C VAL A 37 9.81 20.02 4.53
N ASP A 38 10.66 20.90 5.03
CA ASP A 38 11.81 21.47 4.33
C ASP A 38 12.49 20.48 3.38
N VAL A 39 12.70 20.91 2.14
CA VAL A 39 13.20 20.07 1.05
C VAL A 39 14.48 19.36 1.49
N GLY A 40 14.36 18.10 1.90
CA GLY A 40 15.51 17.31 2.34
C GLY A 40 15.32 16.55 3.65
N ASP A 41 14.25 16.80 4.39
CA ASP A 41 13.98 16.15 5.67
C ASP A 41 12.85 15.13 5.60
N VAL A 42 12.86 14.14 6.49
CA VAL A 42 11.79 13.17 6.68
C VAL A 42 11.23 13.33 8.08
N SER A 43 9.92 13.61 8.18
CA SER A 43 9.25 13.73 9.47
C SER A 43 8.89 12.36 10.05
N ALA A 44 9.16 12.18 11.34
CA ALA A 44 8.68 11.03 12.09
C ALA A 44 7.20 11.15 12.49
N ASP A 45 6.59 12.34 12.42
CA ASP A 45 5.16 12.54 12.71
C ASP A 45 4.34 12.29 11.44
N PRO A 46 3.50 11.24 11.40
CA PRO A 46 2.77 10.89 10.20
C PRO A 46 1.58 11.81 9.97
N ILE A 47 1.31 12.13 8.71
CA ILE A 47 0.05 12.74 8.30
C ILE A 47 -1.07 11.72 8.49
N GLN A 48 -1.97 11.97 9.43
CA GLN A 48 -3.08 11.07 9.72
C GLN A 48 -4.35 11.56 9.04
N LEU A 49 -4.81 10.75 8.08
CA LEU A 49 -6.03 10.99 7.33
C LEU A 49 -6.97 9.80 7.45
N THR A 50 -8.24 10.05 7.75
CA THR A 50 -9.30 9.04 7.69
C THR A 50 -10.27 9.40 6.58
N ILE A 51 -10.49 8.48 5.64
CA ILE A 51 -11.44 8.62 4.54
C ILE A 51 -12.65 7.75 4.83
N TYR A 52 -13.82 8.33 4.78
CA TYR A 52 -15.11 7.69 4.94
C TYR A 52 -15.78 7.56 3.57
N SER A 53 -16.12 6.34 3.15
CA SER A 53 -16.79 6.08 1.87
C SER A 53 -17.53 4.74 1.89
N GLU A 54 -18.60 4.63 1.13
CA GLU A 54 -19.32 3.37 0.92
C GLU A 54 -18.55 2.37 0.03
N ASP A 55 -17.61 2.88 -0.79
CA ASP A 55 -16.86 2.12 -1.78
C ASP A 55 -15.53 1.54 -1.27
N VAL A 56 -15.22 1.72 0.01
CA VAL A 56 -13.97 1.21 0.62
C VAL A 56 -14.27 0.07 1.59
N PHE A 57 -13.26 -0.71 1.91
CA PHE A 57 -13.28 -1.63 3.05
C PHE A 57 -12.45 -1.05 4.20
N ASP A 58 -12.80 -1.43 5.42
CA ASP A 58 -12.12 -0.94 6.63
C ASP A 58 -10.67 -1.41 6.62
N THR A 59 -9.73 -0.46 6.55
CA THR A 59 -8.30 -0.77 6.55
C THR A 59 -7.46 0.44 6.93
N ILE A 60 -6.23 0.19 7.32
CA ILE A 60 -5.20 1.21 7.50
C ILE A 60 -4.19 1.04 6.37
N LEU A 61 -4.00 2.07 5.57
CA LEU A 61 -2.93 2.16 4.59
C LEU A 61 -1.84 3.07 5.14
N VAL A 62 -0.61 2.59 5.10
CA VAL A 62 0.57 3.38 5.49
C VAL A 62 1.43 3.56 4.26
N ASP A 63 1.57 4.81 3.81
CA ASP A 63 2.49 5.19 2.73
C ASP A 63 3.82 5.59 3.37
N LEU A 64 4.87 4.85 3.04
CA LEU A 64 6.19 5.00 3.63
C LEU A 64 7.11 5.77 2.68
N PRO A 65 8.09 6.54 3.21
CA PRO A 65 9.12 7.14 2.38
C PRO A 65 9.83 6.09 1.53
N GLY A 66 10.07 6.41 0.26
CA GLY A 66 10.83 5.54 -0.63
C GLY A 66 12.27 5.36 -0.13
N PHE A 67 12.77 4.13 -0.12
CA PHE A 67 14.18 3.90 0.19
C PHE A 67 15.11 4.58 -0.82
N ILE A 68 16.14 5.21 -0.33
CA ILE A 68 17.20 5.83 -1.14
C ILE A 68 18.55 5.25 -0.74
N LEU A 69 19.46 5.15 -1.71
CA LEU A 69 20.83 4.66 -1.47
C LEU A 69 21.80 5.79 -1.14
N SER A 70 21.54 6.97 -1.68
CA SER A 70 22.40 8.15 -1.49
C SER A 70 21.54 9.41 -1.46
N PRO A 71 21.82 10.34 -0.54
CA PRO A 71 21.16 11.63 -0.52
C PRO A 71 21.60 12.50 -1.69
N GLN A 72 20.78 13.47 -2.07
CA GLN A 72 21.16 14.52 -3.01
C GLN A 72 22.06 15.55 -2.32
N ALA A 73 22.74 16.40 -3.10
CA ALA A 73 23.72 17.35 -2.58
C ALA A 73 23.19 18.37 -1.54
N HIS A 74 21.86 18.61 -1.54
CA HIS A 74 21.18 19.52 -0.62
C HIS A 74 20.47 18.79 0.54
N GLN A 75 20.57 17.46 0.61
CA GLN A 75 19.94 16.63 1.63
C GLN A 75 20.97 16.23 2.70
N GLU A 76 20.51 15.88 3.89
CA GLU A 76 21.38 15.40 4.94
C GLU A 76 22.03 14.06 4.59
N ALA A 77 23.28 13.90 5.00
CA ALA A 77 24.08 12.72 4.65
C ALA A 77 23.51 11.42 5.25
N ASP A 78 22.78 11.49 6.36
CA ASP A 78 22.16 10.37 7.09
C ASP A 78 20.69 10.15 6.73
N LEU A 79 20.16 10.88 5.75
CA LEU A 79 18.77 10.72 5.28
C LEU A 79 18.41 9.25 4.91
N PRO A 80 19.28 8.44 4.27
CA PRO A 80 18.99 7.02 4.05
C PRO A 80 18.74 6.26 5.34
N ASP A 81 19.53 6.51 6.37
CA ASP A 81 19.41 5.85 7.68
C ASP A 81 18.15 6.31 8.42
N GLN A 82 17.77 7.58 8.28
CA GLN A 82 16.52 8.10 8.84
C GLN A 82 15.30 7.42 8.19
N ILE A 83 15.27 7.30 6.86
CA ILE A 83 14.22 6.61 6.11
C ILE A 83 14.16 5.13 6.53
N GLU A 84 15.29 4.47 6.66
CA GLU A 84 15.32 3.08 7.12
C GLU A 84 14.73 2.94 8.52
N LYS A 85 15.12 3.78 9.48
CA LYS A 85 14.60 3.79 10.84
C LYS A 85 13.08 4.01 10.89
N LEU A 86 12.54 4.86 10.02
CA LEU A 86 11.11 5.12 9.91
C LEU A 86 10.34 3.92 9.35
N ASN A 87 10.91 3.25 8.35
CA ASN A 87 10.25 2.17 7.63
C ASN A 87 10.29 0.83 8.37
N MET A 88 11.40 0.55 9.08
CA MET A 88 11.64 -0.77 9.68
C MET A 88 10.58 -1.23 10.70
N PRO A 89 9.98 -0.38 11.55
CA PRO A 89 8.90 -0.81 12.43
C PRO A 89 7.71 -1.42 11.67
N TYR A 90 7.32 -0.83 10.55
CA TYR A 90 6.23 -1.31 9.70
C TYR A 90 6.61 -2.59 8.94
N LEU A 91 7.84 -2.67 8.43
CA LEU A 91 8.32 -3.87 7.74
C LEU A 91 8.42 -5.07 8.67
N ARG A 92 8.80 -4.85 9.93
CA ARG A 92 8.96 -5.91 10.93
C ARG A 92 7.66 -6.30 11.63
N ASP A 93 6.61 -5.50 11.49
CA ASP A 93 5.30 -5.86 12.05
C ASP A 93 4.75 -7.11 11.33
N PRO A 94 4.61 -8.24 12.03
CA PRO A 94 4.12 -9.48 11.44
C PRO A 94 2.67 -9.39 11.00
N GLN A 95 1.91 -8.41 11.48
CA GLN A 95 0.51 -8.20 11.10
C GLN A 95 0.37 -7.33 9.84
N ALA A 96 1.40 -6.57 9.46
CA ALA A 96 1.37 -5.72 8.30
C ALA A 96 1.48 -6.53 6.99
N ILE A 97 0.61 -6.25 6.03
CA ILE A 97 0.74 -6.71 4.64
C ILE A 97 1.68 -5.76 3.92
N LEU A 98 2.72 -6.28 3.30
CA LEU A 98 3.72 -5.50 2.59
C LEU A 98 3.34 -5.39 1.11
N CYS A 99 2.97 -4.19 0.68
CA CYS A 99 2.72 -3.87 -0.72
C CYS A 99 4.01 -3.29 -1.34
N VAL A 100 4.76 -4.13 -2.06
CA VAL A 100 6.07 -3.78 -2.63
C VAL A 100 5.89 -3.19 -4.02
N ILE A 101 6.04 -1.87 -4.13
CA ILE A 101 5.77 -1.14 -5.37
C ILE A 101 7.08 -0.94 -6.15
N ASN A 102 7.10 -1.44 -7.38
CA ASN A 102 8.19 -1.27 -8.32
C ASN A 102 7.69 -0.73 -9.65
N SER A 103 8.49 0.08 -10.32
CA SER A 103 8.20 0.47 -11.71
C SER A 103 8.64 -0.63 -12.68
N ALA A 104 7.81 -0.91 -13.69
CA ALA A 104 8.17 -1.84 -14.77
C ALA A 104 9.39 -1.38 -15.60
N THR A 105 9.76 -0.10 -15.49
CA THR A 105 10.90 0.49 -16.19
C THR A 105 12.22 0.40 -15.43
N VAL A 106 12.20 -0.14 -14.19
CA VAL A 106 13.39 -0.28 -13.33
C VAL A 106 13.70 -1.75 -13.15
N ASP A 107 14.97 -2.10 -13.19
CA ASP A 107 15.42 -3.48 -12.93
C ASP A 107 15.11 -3.86 -11.47
N PRO A 108 14.29 -4.91 -11.23
CA PRO A 108 14.00 -5.38 -9.88
C PRO A 108 15.24 -5.75 -9.06
N ALA A 109 16.36 -6.15 -9.71
CA ALA A 109 17.62 -6.44 -9.04
C ALA A 109 18.17 -5.25 -8.26
N THR A 110 17.84 -4.03 -8.68
CA THR A 110 18.29 -2.80 -8.04
C THR A 110 17.31 -2.27 -6.99
N SER A 111 16.18 -2.95 -6.81
CA SER A 111 15.12 -2.50 -5.89
C SER A 111 15.48 -2.78 -4.44
N TYR A 112 15.78 -1.72 -3.70
CA TYR A 112 15.99 -1.78 -2.25
C TYR A 112 14.73 -2.24 -1.52
N SER A 113 13.57 -1.70 -1.90
CA SER A 113 12.27 -2.07 -1.30
C SER A 113 11.97 -3.56 -1.43
N LEU A 114 12.28 -4.15 -2.58
CA LEU A 114 12.09 -5.58 -2.81
C LEU A 114 13.00 -6.42 -1.92
N ARG A 115 14.28 -6.02 -1.79
CA ARG A 115 15.25 -6.70 -0.92
C ARG A 115 14.81 -6.68 0.54
N GLU A 116 14.40 -5.52 1.05
CA GLU A 116 13.97 -5.37 2.43
C GLU A 116 12.67 -6.15 2.70
N ALA A 117 11.72 -6.13 1.76
CA ALA A 117 10.48 -6.91 1.89
C ALA A 117 10.76 -8.43 1.95
N ILE A 118 11.64 -8.95 1.08
CA ILE A 118 12.04 -10.37 1.10
C ILE A 118 12.74 -10.70 2.43
N THR A 119 13.55 -9.80 2.95
CA THR A 119 14.25 -10.00 4.23
C THR A 119 13.28 -10.01 5.41
N ALA A 120 12.29 -9.11 5.39
CA ALA A 120 11.29 -8.98 6.45
C ALA A 120 10.21 -10.08 6.40
N ASP A 121 9.97 -10.66 5.23
CA ASP A 121 8.96 -11.71 5.00
C ASP A 121 9.60 -12.91 4.27
N ARG A 122 10.52 -13.58 4.93
CA ARG A 122 11.25 -14.73 4.37
C ARG A 122 10.36 -15.90 3.96
N GLN A 123 9.20 -16.04 4.58
CA GLN A 123 8.23 -17.10 4.28
C GLN A 123 7.29 -16.71 3.14
N GLY A 124 7.24 -15.42 2.78
CA GLY A 124 6.39 -14.90 1.71
C GLY A 124 4.89 -14.92 2.03
N GLU A 125 4.53 -14.87 3.31
CA GLU A 125 3.13 -14.99 3.73
C GLU A 125 2.34 -13.67 3.67
N ARG A 126 3.03 -12.53 3.56
CA ARG A 126 2.41 -11.21 3.70
C ARG A 126 2.90 -10.16 2.70
N SER A 127 3.74 -10.53 1.75
CA SER A 127 4.30 -9.61 0.75
C SER A 127 3.67 -9.83 -0.61
N ILE A 128 3.12 -8.77 -1.21
CA ILE A 128 2.61 -8.73 -2.57
C ILE A 128 3.37 -7.68 -3.39
N GLY A 129 3.73 -8.02 -4.63
CA GLY A 129 4.37 -7.10 -5.56
C GLY A 129 3.35 -6.32 -6.40
N VAL A 130 3.57 -5.03 -6.57
CA VAL A 130 2.82 -4.18 -7.51
C VAL A 130 3.78 -3.59 -8.51
N ILE A 131 3.58 -3.93 -9.77
CA ILE A 131 4.39 -3.40 -10.87
C ILE A 131 3.63 -2.26 -11.53
N THR A 132 4.09 -1.04 -11.30
CA THR A 132 3.50 0.17 -11.90
C THR A 132 4.07 0.47 -13.28
N LYS A 133 3.41 1.34 -14.03
CA LYS A 133 3.88 1.81 -15.35
C LYS A 133 4.12 0.68 -16.35
N VAL A 134 3.28 -0.36 -16.30
CA VAL A 134 3.41 -1.53 -17.19
C VAL A 134 3.25 -1.15 -18.67
N ASP A 135 2.60 -0.05 -18.96
CA ASP A 135 2.41 0.53 -20.30
C ASP A 135 3.68 1.14 -20.91
N LEU A 136 4.70 1.44 -20.09
CA LEU A 136 5.94 2.08 -20.55
C LEU A 136 7.05 1.09 -20.95
N VAL A 137 6.81 -0.22 -20.82
CA VAL A 137 7.85 -1.26 -21.09
C VAL A 137 8.12 -1.45 -22.59
N GLY A 138 7.25 -0.95 -23.47
CA GLY A 138 7.45 -1.00 -24.94
C GLY A 138 7.53 -2.43 -25.47
N GLN A 139 8.62 -2.77 -26.15
CA GLN A 139 8.84 -4.07 -26.79
C GLN A 139 9.23 -5.19 -25.82
N ASN A 140 9.59 -4.89 -24.57
CA ASN A 140 10.15 -5.88 -23.62
C ASN A 140 9.06 -6.63 -22.84
N LYS A 141 8.03 -7.08 -23.54
CA LYS A 141 6.86 -7.74 -22.94
C LYS A 141 7.19 -9.09 -22.30
N ASP A 142 8.16 -9.83 -22.84
CA ASP A 142 8.56 -11.12 -22.30
C ASP A 142 9.21 -11.01 -20.91
N SER A 143 10.03 -9.99 -20.69
CA SER A 143 10.62 -9.71 -19.39
C SER A 143 9.53 -9.32 -18.37
N LEU A 144 8.61 -8.45 -18.78
CA LEU A 144 7.47 -8.07 -17.94
C LEU A 144 6.57 -9.27 -17.61
N ALA A 145 6.28 -10.14 -18.60
CA ALA A 145 5.48 -11.34 -18.39
C ALA A 145 6.13 -12.28 -17.36
N ARG A 146 7.45 -12.53 -17.45
CA ARG A 146 8.18 -13.35 -16.46
C ARG A 146 8.13 -12.72 -15.06
N LEU A 147 8.24 -11.41 -14.98
CA LEU A 147 8.14 -10.68 -13.71
C LEU A 147 6.73 -10.81 -13.10
N LEU A 148 5.69 -10.62 -13.91
CA LEU A 148 4.28 -10.74 -13.49
C LEU A 148 3.90 -12.17 -13.08
N LYS A 149 4.46 -13.18 -13.75
CA LYS A 149 4.30 -14.59 -13.36
C LYS A 149 5.07 -14.96 -12.10
N ASN A 150 5.80 -14.02 -11.53
CA ASN A 150 6.61 -14.25 -10.33
C ASN A 150 7.78 -15.23 -10.54
N GLU A 151 8.22 -15.42 -11.79
CA GLU A 151 9.35 -16.30 -12.16
C GLU A 151 10.70 -15.63 -11.86
N SER A 152 10.75 -14.30 -11.97
CA SER A 152 11.93 -13.50 -11.67
C SER A 152 11.76 -12.77 -10.33
N TYR A 153 12.70 -12.95 -9.43
CA TYR A 153 12.67 -12.34 -8.09
C TYR A 153 11.37 -12.62 -7.33
N PRO A 154 11.05 -13.88 -6.99
CA PRO A 154 9.75 -14.28 -6.47
C PRO A 154 9.41 -13.55 -5.16
N ILE A 155 8.14 -13.16 -5.04
CA ILE A 155 7.54 -12.56 -3.86
C ILE A 155 6.31 -13.39 -3.46
N GLY A 156 6.09 -13.58 -2.17
CA GLY A 156 5.23 -14.64 -1.67
C GLY A 156 3.79 -14.67 -2.20
N LEU A 157 3.09 -13.53 -2.18
CA LEU A 157 1.69 -13.45 -2.65
C LEU A 157 1.58 -13.12 -4.15
N GLY A 158 2.70 -13.18 -4.88
CA GLY A 158 2.76 -12.93 -6.31
C GLY A 158 2.75 -11.45 -6.66
N ARG A 159 2.53 -11.15 -7.94
CA ARG A 159 2.58 -9.79 -8.49
C ARG A 159 1.35 -9.43 -9.28
N ILE A 160 1.05 -8.12 -9.28
CA ILE A 160 -0.01 -7.54 -10.12
C ILE A 160 0.58 -6.32 -10.83
N GLY A 161 0.39 -6.26 -12.14
CA GLY A 161 0.79 -5.11 -12.94
C GLY A 161 -0.35 -4.10 -13.06
N VAL A 162 -0.03 -2.81 -12.95
CA VAL A 162 -1.00 -1.73 -13.04
C VAL A 162 -0.51 -0.60 -13.95
N ARG A 163 -1.44 -0.01 -14.70
CA ARG A 163 -1.22 1.22 -15.45
C ARG A 163 -1.72 2.40 -14.62
N CYS A 164 -0.80 3.21 -14.11
CA CYS A 164 -1.16 4.44 -13.42
C CYS A 164 -1.44 5.57 -14.42
N ARG A 165 -2.15 6.63 -13.97
CA ARG A 165 -2.27 7.87 -14.76
C ARG A 165 -0.88 8.41 -15.05
N THR A 166 -0.65 8.83 -16.29
CA THR A 166 0.56 9.56 -16.67
C THR A 166 0.54 10.97 -16.08
N GLN A 167 1.69 11.63 -16.07
CA GLN A 167 1.76 13.02 -15.61
C GLN A 167 0.85 13.93 -16.46
N GLN A 168 0.79 13.71 -17.79
CA GLN A 168 -0.08 14.48 -18.67
C GLN A 168 -1.56 14.23 -18.34
N GLU A 169 -1.97 12.98 -18.14
CA GLU A 169 -3.35 12.64 -17.74
C GLU A 169 -3.75 13.26 -16.39
N GLN A 170 -2.80 13.45 -15.48
CA GLN A 170 -3.06 14.16 -14.21
C GLN A 170 -3.24 15.66 -14.44
N LEU A 171 -2.43 16.28 -15.31
CA LEU A 171 -2.54 17.69 -15.68
C LEU A 171 -3.84 17.97 -16.45
N ASP A 172 -4.25 17.05 -17.32
CA ASP A 172 -5.49 17.13 -18.09
C ASP A 172 -6.74 16.84 -17.24
N GLY A 173 -6.59 16.54 -15.94
CA GLY A 173 -7.70 16.30 -15.03
C GLY A 173 -8.43 14.98 -15.27
N VAL A 174 -7.80 13.98 -15.89
CA VAL A 174 -8.40 12.65 -16.12
C VAL A 174 -8.87 12.05 -14.81
N VAL A 175 -10.19 11.82 -14.70
CA VAL A 175 -10.79 11.27 -13.50
C VAL A 175 -10.50 9.77 -13.36
N TRP A 176 -10.67 9.26 -12.13
CA TRP A 176 -10.31 7.89 -11.78
C TRP A 176 -11.00 6.83 -12.66
N ASN A 177 -12.31 6.96 -12.90
CA ASN A 177 -13.05 5.99 -13.70
C ASN A 177 -12.56 5.94 -15.16
N GLU A 178 -12.22 7.08 -15.73
CA GLU A 178 -11.65 7.16 -17.07
C GLU A 178 -10.24 6.51 -17.11
N ALA A 179 -9.44 6.70 -16.08
CA ALA A 179 -8.12 6.07 -15.99
C ALA A 179 -8.23 4.53 -15.93
N ILE A 180 -9.21 3.99 -15.22
CA ILE A 180 -9.51 2.54 -15.18
C ILE A 180 -9.92 2.02 -16.56
N GLU A 181 -10.78 2.74 -17.30
CA GLU A 181 -11.17 2.31 -18.65
C GLU A 181 -9.97 2.36 -19.61
N ARG A 182 -9.10 3.35 -19.50
CA ARG A 182 -7.85 3.42 -20.28
C ARG A 182 -6.91 2.28 -19.95
N GLU A 183 -6.78 1.91 -18.67
CA GLU A 183 -6.01 0.74 -18.22
C GLU A 183 -6.57 -0.54 -18.84
N LYS A 184 -7.88 -0.74 -18.79
CA LYS A 184 -8.57 -1.90 -19.34
C LYS A 184 -8.35 -2.03 -20.85
N LEU A 185 -8.48 -0.93 -21.60
CA LEU A 185 -8.19 -0.91 -23.04
C LEU A 185 -6.72 -1.24 -23.32
N TRP A 186 -5.79 -0.72 -22.52
CA TRP A 186 -4.37 -1.05 -22.66
C TRP A 186 -4.12 -2.53 -22.41
N ILE A 187 -4.71 -3.11 -21.34
CA ILE A 187 -4.58 -4.55 -21.02
C ILE A 187 -5.04 -5.41 -22.19
N GLN A 188 -6.22 -5.12 -22.77
CA GLN A 188 -6.77 -5.85 -23.91
C GLN A 188 -5.84 -5.80 -25.14
N ASN A 189 -5.20 -4.66 -25.41
CA ASN A 189 -4.32 -4.47 -26.55
C ASN A 189 -2.86 -4.89 -26.30
N SER A 190 -2.49 -5.18 -25.04
CA SER A 190 -1.11 -5.48 -24.67
C SER A 190 -0.66 -6.89 -25.08
N GLY A 191 -1.61 -7.83 -25.26
CA GLY A 191 -1.35 -9.26 -25.40
C GLY A 191 -0.92 -9.95 -24.09
N LEU A 192 -0.72 -9.21 -23.00
CA LEU A 192 -0.33 -9.78 -21.71
C LEU A 192 -1.50 -10.43 -20.99
N ALA A 193 -2.73 -10.01 -21.28
CA ALA A 193 -3.94 -10.62 -20.73
C ALA A 193 -4.11 -12.09 -21.14
N GLU A 194 -3.58 -12.47 -22.31
CA GLU A 194 -3.62 -13.83 -22.85
C GLU A 194 -2.50 -14.74 -22.30
N VAL A 195 -1.52 -14.14 -21.60
CA VAL A 195 -0.39 -14.89 -21.03
C VAL A 195 -0.81 -15.50 -19.69
N PRO A 196 -0.89 -16.84 -19.57
CA PRO A 196 -1.28 -17.50 -18.34
C PRO A 196 -0.38 -17.08 -17.16
N GLY A 197 -1.01 -16.74 -16.04
CA GLY A 197 -0.31 -16.33 -14.83
C GLY A 197 0.03 -14.83 -14.75
N CYS A 198 -0.16 -14.05 -15.82
CA CYS A 198 -0.07 -12.59 -15.72
C CYS A 198 -1.35 -12.02 -15.07
N ARG A 199 -1.14 -11.24 -14.01
CA ARG A 199 -2.21 -10.58 -13.25
C ARG A 199 -2.11 -9.08 -13.49
N LEU A 200 -3.17 -8.46 -14.01
CA LEU A 200 -3.15 -7.07 -14.46
C LEU A 200 -4.41 -6.32 -14.06
N GLY A 201 -4.24 -5.05 -13.74
CA GLY A 201 -5.31 -4.08 -13.52
C GLY A 201 -5.53 -3.69 -12.07
N MET A 202 -5.84 -2.42 -11.88
CA MET A 202 -6.12 -1.81 -10.59
C MET A 202 -7.34 -2.43 -9.88
N PRO A 203 -8.44 -2.79 -10.58
CA PRO A 203 -9.56 -3.50 -9.95
C PRO A 203 -9.16 -4.85 -9.37
N LEU A 204 -8.30 -5.61 -10.08
CA LEU A 204 -7.77 -6.88 -9.59
C LEU A 204 -6.86 -6.69 -8.37
N LEU A 205 -6.02 -5.66 -8.39
CA LEU A 205 -5.18 -5.31 -7.24
C LEU A 205 -6.02 -5.01 -6.00
N ARG A 206 -7.05 -4.16 -6.15
CA ARG A 206 -7.97 -3.82 -5.07
C ARG A 206 -8.66 -5.06 -4.48
N GLN A 207 -9.20 -5.90 -5.34
CA GLN A 207 -9.84 -7.16 -4.93
C GLN A 207 -8.86 -8.07 -4.19
N THR A 208 -7.67 -8.28 -4.75
CA THR A 208 -6.64 -9.14 -4.15
C THR A 208 -6.20 -8.64 -2.77
N LEU A 209 -5.98 -7.34 -2.61
CA LEU A 209 -5.62 -6.76 -1.31
C LEU A 209 -6.74 -6.95 -0.28
N SER A 210 -8.01 -6.81 -0.68
CA SER A 210 -9.16 -7.09 0.20
C SER A 210 -9.19 -8.56 0.63
N GLU A 211 -8.99 -9.48 -0.32
CA GLU A 211 -8.98 -10.93 -0.05
C GLU A 211 -7.84 -11.32 0.90
N ILE A 212 -6.63 -10.80 0.67
CA ILE A 212 -5.47 -11.03 1.54
C ILE A 212 -5.76 -10.52 2.95
N LEU A 213 -6.32 -9.31 3.08
CA LEU A 213 -6.65 -8.73 4.38
C LEU A 213 -7.68 -9.58 5.13
N ILE A 214 -8.76 -9.99 4.45
CA ILE A 214 -9.80 -10.84 5.04
C ILE A 214 -9.21 -12.18 5.50
N GLN A 215 -8.41 -12.84 4.65
CA GLN A 215 -7.75 -14.10 4.98
C GLN A 215 -6.83 -13.94 6.20
N ARG A 216 -6.10 -12.83 6.29
CA ARG A 216 -5.24 -12.53 7.42
C ARG A 216 -6.03 -12.34 8.70
N ILE A 217 -7.09 -11.54 8.66
CA ILE A 217 -7.99 -11.34 9.82
C ILE A 217 -8.56 -12.68 10.29
N CYS A 218 -9.08 -13.51 9.37
CA CYS A 218 -9.62 -14.82 9.73
C CYS A 218 -8.57 -15.76 10.34
N LYS A 219 -7.32 -15.69 9.86
CA LYS A 219 -6.20 -16.49 10.40
C LYS A 219 -5.85 -16.07 11.85
N ASP A 220 -5.84 -14.77 12.11
CA ASP A 220 -5.36 -14.22 13.38
C ASP A 220 -6.49 -14.09 14.44
N LEU A 221 -7.76 -14.05 14.02
CA LEU A 221 -8.92 -13.86 14.88
C LEU A 221 -9.02 -14.86 16.05
N PRO A 222 -8.78 -16.19 15.88
CA PRO A 222 -8.82 -17.14 17.00
C PRO A 222 -7.82 -16.81 18.09
N MET A 223 -6.63 -16.34 17.73
CA MET A 223 -5.60 -15.94 18.69
C MET A 223 -6.01 -14.69 19.47
N VAL A 224 -6.62 -13.73 18.80
CA VAL A 224 -7.12 -12.49 19.44
C VAL A 224 -8.25 -12.82 20.43
N ILE A 225 -9.18 -13.69 20.06
CA ILE A 225 -10.26 -14.17 20.95
C ILE A 225 -9.65 -14.82 22.20
N ALA A 226 -8.73 -15.76 22.01
CA ALA A 226 -8.09 -16.44 23.15
C ALA A 226 -7.31 -15.48 24.08
N GLN A 227 -6.72 -14.42 23.55
CA GLN A 227 -6.08 -13.37 24.35
C GLN A 227 -7.09 -12.53 25.12
N LEU A 228 -8.23 -12.22 24.53
CA LEU A 228 -9.31 -11.49 25.20
C LEU A 228 -9.93 -12.32 26.32
N ASP A 229 -10.20 -13.59 26.09
CA ASP A 229 -10.75 -14.49 27.09
C ASP A 229 -9.83 -14.58 28.32
N ARG A 230 -8.52 -14.74 28.12
CA ARG A 230 -7.53 -14.72 29.22
C ARG A 230 -7.56 -13.40 30.00
N LYS A 231 -7.65 -12.27 29.33
CA LYS A 231 -7.72 -10.95 30.00
C LYS A 231 -9.00 -10.78 30.79
N ILE A 232 -10.11 -11.33 30.31
CA ILE A 232 -11.39 -11.35 31.05
C ILE A 232 -11.26 -12.18 32.30
N GLU A 233 -10.73 -13.41 32.21
CA GLU A 233 -10.50 -14.29 33.35
C GLU A 233 -9.58 -13.65 34.41
N GLU A 234 -8.47 -13.00 33.97
CA GLU A 234 -7.56 -12.28 34.86
C GLU A 234 -8.27 -11.10 35.57
N ALA A 235 -9.11 -10.34 34.83
CA ALA A 235 -9.85 -9.23 35.40
C ALA A 235 -10.90 -9.69 36.41
N GLU A 236 -11.63 -10.76 36.14
CA GLU A 236 -12.62 -11.36 37.04
C GLU A 236 -11.96 -11.91 38.30
N HIS A 237 -10.80 -12.56 38.17
CA HIS A 237 -10.02 -13.03 39.29
C HIS A 237 -9.56 -11.89 40.20
N ASN A 238 -9.02 -10.81 39.61
CA ASN A 238 -8.61 -9.63 40.38
C ASN A 238 -9.78 -8.94 41.07
N GLN A 239 -10.95 -8.87 40.45
CA GLN A 239 -12.16 -8.30 41.04
C GLN A 239 -12.63 -9.13 42.26
N THR A 240 -12.50 -10.44 42.17
CA THR A 240 -12.85 -11.35 43.28
C THR A 240 -11.91 -11.18 44.51
N PHE A 241 -10.64 -10.83 44.26
CA PHE A 241 -9.67 -10.54 45.33
C PHE A 241 -9.94 -9.20 46.02
N LEU A 242 -10.40 -8.17 45.28
CA LEU A 242 -10.68 -6.83 45.82
C LEU A 242 -11.98 -6.76 46.63
N ASN A 243 -12.88 -7.73 46.46
CA ASN A 243 -14.17 -7.79 47.12
C ASN A 243 -14.14 -8.70 48.38
N LYS A 244 -12.97 -9.19 48.76
CA LYS A 244 -12.71 -9.91 50.04
C LYS A 244 -11.94 -9.05 51.01
#